data_09149dc5b9dc6b86c3ca4e8319772417
#
_entry.id   09149dc5b9dc6b86c3ca4e8319772417
#
_cell.length_a   1.000
_cell.length_b   1.000
_cell.length_c   1.000
_cell.angle_alpha   90.00
_cell.angle_beta   90.00
_cell.angle_gamma   90.00
#
_symmetry.space_group_name_H-M   'P 1'
#
loop_
_entity.id
_entity.type
_entity.pdbx_description
1 polymer ?
#
loop_
_entity_poly.entity_id
_entity_poly.type
_entity_poly.pdbx_seq_one_letter_code
_entity_poly.pdbx_strand_id
1 'polypeptide(L)'
;MTDEPQPPEEAREERLARKEVLFRSVNEAIEQQALEFGGLDEYEFICECARSGCFERISLTLRQYEHVRAEGTRFFVVPGHQDVAVELVVETESGFVIVEKDGHAGVVADLADPRGGN
;
A
#
# COMPACT_ATOMS: atom_id res chain seq x y z
N MET A 1 36.94 -4.66 2.70
CA MET A 1 35.49 -4.45 2.69
C MET A 1 34.81 -5.69 2.12
N THR A 2 34.02 -6.34 2.93
CA THR A 2 33.37 -7.57 2.52
C THR A 2 32.01 -7.23 1.91
N ASP A 3 31.78 -7.69 0.69
CA ASP A 3 30.48 -7.55 0.06
C ASP A 3 29.51 -8.50 0.76
N GLU A 4 28.45 -7.94 1.32
CA GLU A 4 27.41 -8.78 1.86
C GLU A 4 26.65 -9.42 0.70
N PRO A 5 26.36 -10.73 0.81
CA PRO A 5 25.57 -11.37 -0.24
C PRO A 5 24.21 -10.73 -0.34
N GLN A 6 23.75 -10.53 -1.57
CA GLN A 6 22.42 -10.01 -1.80
C GLN A 6 21.39 -11.02 -1.31
N PRO A 7 20.30 -10.57 -0.65
CA PRO A 7 19.27 -11.48 -0.25
C PRO A 7 18.59 -12.10 -1.47
N PRO A 8 18.03 -13.29 -1.34
CA PRO A 8 17.25 -13.87 -2.42
C PRO A 8 16.13 -12.95 -2.86
N GLU A 9 15.73 -13.06 -4.10
CA GLU A 9 14.66 -12.24 -4.67
C GLU A 9 13.39 -12.29 -3.81
N GLU A 10 13.02 -13.47 -3.34
CA GLU A 10 11.85 -13.63 -2.49
C GLU A 10 11.96 -12.86 -1.18
N ALA A 11 13.15 -12.87 -0.56
CA ALA A 11 13.36 -12.11 0.68
C ALA A 11 13.27 -10.62 0.44
N ARG A 12 13.76 -10.15 -0.71
CA ARG A 12 13.65 -8.75 -1.08
C ARG A 12 12.21 -8.35 -1.30
N GLU A 13 11.45 -9.13 -2.05
CA GLU A 13 10.02 -8.89 -2.29
C GLU A 13 9.26 -8.85 -0.98
N GLU A 14 9.58 -9.74 -0.06
CA GLU A 14 8.94 -9.78 1.23
C GLU A 14 9.20 -8.51 2.04
N ARG A 15 10.44 -8.01 2.02
CA ARG A 15 10.77 -6.78 2.74
C ARG A 15 10.02 -5.58 2.17
N LEU A 16 9.95 -5.48 0.84
CA LEU A 16 9.23 -4.40 0.19
C LEU A 16 7.74 -4.46 0.53
N ALA A 17 7.19 -5.67 0.52
CA ALA A 17 5.78 -5.86 0.86
C ALA A 17 5.51 -5.49 2.32
N ARG A 18 6.43 -5.79 3.23
CA ARG A 18 6.28 -5.42 4.64
C ARG A 18 6.31 -3.92 4.86
N LYS A 19 7.14 -3.21 4.11
CA LYS A 19 7.17 -1.76 4.18
C LYS A 19 5.84 -1.18 3.74
N GLU A 20 5.27 -1.69 2.66
CA GLU A 20 3.97 -1.25 2.17
C GLU A 20 2.86 -1.59 3.15
N VAL A 21 2.95 -2.73 3.80
CA VAL A 21 2.02 -3.14 4.85
C VAL A 21 2.07 -2.16 6.03
N LEU A 22 3.27 -1.71 6.38
CA LEU A 22 3.41 -0.71 7.45
C LEU A 22 2.69 0.58 7.08
N PHE A 23 2.87 1.05 5.85
CA PHE A 23 2.21 2.26 5.39
C PHE A 23 0.70 2.09 5.33
N ARG A 24 0.23 0.90 4.94
CA ARG A 24 -1.20 0.59 4.99
C ARG A 24 -1.73 0.70 6.43
N SER A 25 -0.97 0.23 7.40
CA SER A 25 -1.37 0.34 8.81
C SER A 25 -1.47 1.79 9.27
N VAL A 26 -0.54 2.63 8.81
CA VAL A 26 -0.61 4.07 9.09
C VAL A 26 -1.88 4.66 8.50
N ASN A 27 -2.20 4.29 7.27
CA ASN A 27 -3.41 4.80 6.60
C ASN A 27 -4.68 4.30 7.28
N GLU A 28 -4.70 3.08 7.79
CA GLU A 28 -5.83 2.59 8.58
C GLU A 28 -6.05 3.48 9.81
N ALA A 29 -4.97 3.89 10.47
CA ALA A 29 -5.08 4.79 11.62
C ALA A 29 -5.61 6.16 11.22
N ILE A 30 -5.21 6.66 10.05
CA ILE A 30 -5.73 7.92 9.52
C ILE A 30 -7.24 7.80 9.28
N GLU A 31 -7.67 6.72 8.68
CA GLU A 31 -9.11 6.50 8.46
C GLU A 31 -9.88 6.45 9.78
N GLN A 32 -9.36 5.77 10.76
CA GLN A 32 -10.01 5.68 12.07
C GLN A 32 -10.25 7.08 12.65
N GLN A 33 -9.25 7.95 12.57
CA GLN A 33 -9.39 9.31 13.05
C GLN A 33 -10.36 10.11 12.19
N ALA A 34 -10.32 9.93 10.89
CA ALA A 34 -11.23 10.62 9.99
C ALA A 34 -12.68 10.28 10.30
N LEU A 35 -12.95 9.02 10.60
CA LEU A 35 -14.29 8.59 10.99
C LEU A 35 -14.75 9.23 12.29
N GLU A 36 -13.85 9.42 13.24
CA GLU A 36 -14.17 10.07 14.51
C GLU A 36 -14.50 11.56 14.33
N PHE A 37 -13.81 12.23 13.43
CA PHE A 37 -14.03 13.64 13.17
C PHE A 37 -15.17 13.91 12.19
N GLY A 38 -15.60 12.87 11.50
CA GLY A 38 -16.90 12.85 10.87
C GLY A 38 -17.16 13.75 9.70
N GLY A 39 -16.27 13.88 8.76
CA GLY A 39 -16.92 14.43 7.68
C GLY A 39 -16.33 15.36 6.68
N LEU A 40 -15.08 15.34 6.48
CA LEU A 40 -14.55 16.04 5.32
C LEU A 40 -14.73 15.17 4.08
N ASP A 41 -14.77 15.83 2.92
CA ASP A 41 -14.94 15.09 1.67
C ASP A 41 -13.70 14.26 1.34
N GLU A 42 -12.51 14.80 1.62
CA GLU A 42 -11.25 14.12 1.34
C GLU A 42 -10.30 14.24 2.52
N TYR A 43 -9.45 13.23 2.65
CA TYR A 43 -8.39 13.20 3.65
C TYR A 43 -7.07 12.88 2.99
N GLU A 44 -5.98 13.30 3.60
CA GLU A 44 -4.65 13.00 3.09
C GLU A 44 -4.14 11.70 3.69
N PHE A 45 -3.87 10.74 2.81
CA PHE A 45 -3.26 9.47 3.15
C PHE A 45 -1.84 9.45 2.61
N ILE A 46 -1.06 8.45 2.96
CA ILE A 46 0.33 8.33 2.54
C ILE A 46 0.44 7.30 1.42
N CYS A 47 1.23 7.61 0.40
CA CYS A 47 1.50 6.70 -0.71
C CYS A 47 2.01 5.36 -0.18
N GLU A 48 1.38 4.27 -0.59
CA GLU A 48 1.71 2.92 -0.11
C GLU A 48 2.70 2.22 -1.04
N CYS A 49 3.71 2.95 -1.51
CA CYS A 49 4.71 2.38 -2.40
C CYS A 49 5.90 1.81 -1.62
N ALA A 50 6.72 1.02 -2.31
CA ALA A 50 7.90 0.41 -1.72
C ALA A 50 9.14 1.31 -1.75
N ARG A 51 9.03 2.50 -2.31
CA ARG A 51 10.19 3.39 -2.46
C ARG A 51 10.71 3.87 -1.12
N SER A 52 12.00 3.73 -0.92
CA SER A 52 12.65 4.23 0.27
C SER A 52 12.50 5.75 0.34
N GLY A 53 12.06 6.24 1.49
CA GLY A 53 11.92 7.68 1.69
C GLY A 53 10.71 8.33 1.04
N CYS A 54 9.80 7.56 0.46
CA CYS A 54 8.58 8.13 -0.08
C CYS A 54 7.56 8.32 1.04
N PHE A 55 7.15 9.58 1.22
CA PHE A 55 6.09 9.95 2.16
C PHE A 55 5.09 10.88 1.46
N GLU A 56 4.94 10.74 0.16
CA GLU A 56 4.03 11.59 -0.59
C GLU A 56 2.60 11.33 -0.16
N ARG A 57 1.81 12.37 -0.16
CA ARG A 57 0.42 12.31 0.28
C ARG A 57 -0.50 12.22 -0.92
N ILE A 58 -1.57 11.47 -0.72
CA ILE A 58 -2.59 11.27 -1.74
C ILE A 58 -3.93 11.56 -1.11
N SER A 59 -4.70 12.44 -1.73
CA SER A 59 -6.04 12.77 -1.24
C SER A 59 -7.05 11.74 -1.74
N LEU A 60 -7.78 11.15 -0.80
CA LEU A 60 -8.86 10.21 -1.13
C LEU A 60 -10.07 10.53 -0.28
N THR A 61 -11.25 10.25 -0.84
CA THR A 61 -12.45 10.19 -0.04
C THR A 61 -12.43 8.89 0.77
N LEU A 62 -13.21 8.83 1.83
CA LEU A 62 -13.32 7.59 2.61
C LEU A 62 -13.86 6.44 1.74
N ARG A 63 -14.76 6.76 0.82
CA ARG A 63 -15.28 5.75 -0.12
C ARG A 63 -14.17 5.18 -1.00
N GLN A 64 -13.31 6.04 -1.54
CA GLN A 64 -12.18 5.59 -2.35
C GLN A 64 -11.23 4.73 -1.52
N TYR A 65 -10.96 5.15 -0.29
CA TYR A 65 -10.09 4.40 0.60
C TYR A 65 -10.66 3.00 0.88
N GLU A 66 -11.96 2.94 1.20
CA GLU A 66 -12.62 1.66 1.47
C GLU A 66 -12.60 0.75 0.25
N HIS A 67 -12.73 1.33 -0.93
CA HIS A 67 -12.66 0.56 -2.17
C HIS A 67 -11.30 -0.14 -2.31
N VAL A 68 -10.22 0.54 -1.99
CA VAL A 68 -8.89 -0.09 -2.01
C VAL A 68 -8.79 -1.19 -0.95
N ARG A 69 -9.25 -0.89 0.26
CA ARG A 69 -9.13 -1.83 1.39
C ARG A 69 -10.01 -3.06 1.26
N ALA A 70 -10.95 -3.08 0.33
CA ALA A 70 -11.81 -4.24 0.13
C ALA A 70 -11.02 -5.51 -0.23
N GLU A 71 -9.81 -5.35 -0.78
CA GLU A 71 -8.95 -6.47 -1.13
C GLU A 71 -7.63 -6.35 -0.38
N GLY A 72 -7.25 -7.39 0.36
CA GLY A 72 -6.04 -7.37 1.17
C GLY A 72 -4.74 -7.31 0.38
N THR A 73 -4.78 -7.59 -0.92
CA THR A 73 -3.62 -7.56 -1.79
C THR A 73 -3.46 -6.23 -2.53
N ARG A 74 -4.35 -5.28 -2.29
CA ARG A 74 -4.35 -4.01 -3.03
C ARG A 74 -3.85 -2.85 -2.20
N PHE A 75 -3.18 -1.93 -2.90
CA PHE A 75 -2.59 -0.73 -2.32
C PHE A 75 -2.82 0.42 -3.29
N PHE A 76 -2.67 1.65 -2.81
CA PHE A 76 -2.72 2.81 -3.70
C PHE A 76 -1.40 3.56 -3.64
N VAL A 77 -0.96 4.05 -4.79
CA VAL A 77 0.33 4.73 -4.92
C VAL A 77 0.22 5.91 -5.87
N VAL A 78 1.16 6.84 -5.74
CA VAL A 78 1.32 7.93 -6.72
C VAL A 78 1.60 7.30 -8.09
N PRO A 79 0.99 7.80 -9.18
CA PRO A 79 1.28 7.25 -10.51
C PRO A 79 2.79 7.23 -10.77
N GLY A 80 3.29 6.09 -11.22
CA GLY A 80 4.72 5.89 -11.44
C GLY A 80 5.46 5.28 -10.27
N HIS A 81 4.83 5.18 -9.10
CA HIS A 81 5.48 4.58 -7.93
C HIS A 81 5.21 3.08 -7.80
N GLN A 82 4.47 2.50 -8.74
CA GLN A 82 4.23 1.07 -8.73
C GLN A 82 5.51 0.29 -9.04
N ASP A 83 5.67 -0.85 -8.38
CA ASP A 83 6.77 -1.76 -8.63
C ASP A 83 6.30 -2.81 -9.65
N VAL A 84 6.67 -2.62 -10.91
CA VAL A 84 6.19 -3.46 -12.00
C VAL A 84 6.63 -4.92 -11.88
N ALA A 85 7.62 -5.21 -11.04
CA ALA A 85 8.08 -6.59 -10.86
C ALA A 85 7.10 -7.42 -10.03
N VAL A 86 6.35 -6.79 -9.12
CA VAL A 86 5.47 -7.50 -8.18
C VAL A 86 4.08 -6.90 -8.10
N GLU A 87 3.78 -5.87 -8.88
CA GLU A 87 2.50 -5.17 -8.83
C GLU A 87 1.89 -5.00 -10.20
N LEU A 88 0.59 -5.14 -10.27
CA LEU A 88 -0.17 -4.88 -11.46
C LEU A 88 -1.12 -3.73 -11.19
N VAL A 89 -1.13 -2.72 -12.06
CA VAL A 89 -2.09 -1.62 -11.95
C VAL A 89 -3.46 -2.17 -12.35
N VAL A 90 -4.41 -2.11 -11.43
CA VAL A 90 -5.77 -2.62 -11.68
C VAL A 90 -6.77 -1.49 -11.89
N GLU A 91 -6.50 -0.30 -11.36
CA GLU A 91 -7.35 0.87 -11.58
C GLU A 91 -6.50 2.12 -11.62
N THR A 92 -6.90 3.05 -12.47
CA THR A 92 -6.25 4.36 -12.55
C THR A 92 -7.27 5.41 -12.18
N GLU A 93 -6.93 6.23 -11.20
CA GLU A 93 -7.78 7.31 -10.73
C GLU A 93 -7.08 8.66 -10.91
N SER A 94 -7.80 9.73 -10.65
CA SER A 94 -7.19 11.05 -10.68
C SER A 94 -6.27 11.22 -9.47
N GLY A 95 -4.97 11.27 -9.73
CA GLY A 95 -3.97 11.48 -8.69
C GLY A 95 -3.40 10.23 -8.04
N PHE A 96 -3.91 9.04 -8.34
CA PHE A 96 -3.34 7.81 -7.82
C PHE A 96 -3.73 6.61 -8.69
N VAL A 97 -2.99 5.52 -8.50
CA VAL A 97 -3.34 4.25 -9.12
C VAL A 97 -3.51 3.21 -8.03
N ILE A 98 -4.37 2.23 -8.28
CA ILE A 98 -4.55 1.08 -7.39
C ILE A 98 -3.78 -0.07 -7.99
N VAL A 99 -2.92 -0.68 -7.17
CA VAL A 99 -2.09 -1.80 -7.59
C VAL A 99 -2.47 -3.05 -6.81
N GLU A 100 -2.31 -4.20 -7.44
CA GLU A 100 -2.50 -5.49 -6.80
C GLU A 100 -1.16 -6.18 -6.71
N LYS A 101 -0.83 -6.68 -5.53
CA LYS A 101 0.40 -7.44 -5.32
C LYS A 101 0.26 -8.82 -5.93
N ASP A 102 1.36 -9.30 -6.51
CA ASP A 102 1.41 -10.60 -7.17
C ASP A 102 2.43 -11.51 -6.48
N GLY A 103 2.32 -12.81 -6.69
CA GLY A 103 3.26 -13.79 -6.20
C GLY A 103 3.42 -13.78 -4.68
N HIS A 104 4.65 -13.93 -4.23
CA HIS A 104 4.96 -13.99 -2.80
C HIS A 104 4.58 -12.68 -2.07
N ALA A 105 4.77 -11.55 -2.73
CA ALA A 105 4.40 -10.25 -2.16
C ALA A 105 2.89 -10.18 -1.90
N GLY A 106 2.08 -10.75 -2.78
CA GLY A 106 0.63 -10.82 -2.57
C GLY A 106 0.26 -11.66 -1.37
N VAL A 107 0.93 -12.78 -1.18
CA VAL A 107 0.70 -13.66 -0.02
C VAL A 107 1.03 -12.90 1.27
N VAL A 108 2.17 -12.23 1.31
CA VAL A 108 2.58 -11.46 2.50
C VAL A 108 1.56 -10.36 2.80
N ALA A 109 1.11 -9.64 1.78
CA ALA A 109 0.15 -8.55 1.95
C ALA A 109 -1.18 -9.07 2.49
N ASP A 110 -1.65 -10.18 1.96
CA ASP A 110 -2.93 -10.76 2.36
C ASP A 110 -2.89 -11.26 3.80
N LEU A 111 -1.82 -11.96 4.16
CA LEU A 111 -1.65 -12.47 5.52
C LEU A 111 -1.53 -11.35 6.55
N ALA A 112 -1.01 -10.21 6.15
CA ALA A 112 -0.80 -9.07 7.03
C ALA A 112 -1.94 -8.04 6.95
N ASP A 113 -3.04 -8.36 6.28
CA ASP A 113 -4.18 -7.46 6.15
C ASP A 113 -4.75 -7.16 7.53
N PRO A 114 -4.74 -5.87 7.97
CA PRO A 114 -5.25 -5.52 9.29
C PRO A 114 -6.75 -5.79 9.44
N ARG A 115 -7.47 -5.92 8.35
CA ARG A 115 -8.90 -6.25 8.40
C ARG A 115 -9.15 -7.74 8.50
N GLY A 116 -8.07 -8.51 8.51
CA GLY A 116 -8.10 -9.90 8.83
C GLY A 116 -8.93 -10.76 7.94
N GLY A 117 -9.03 -10.42 6.76
CA GLY A 117 -9.75 -11.17 5.76
C GLY A 117 -10.28 -12.50 6.12
N ASN A 118 -10.51 -12.98 7.09
CA ASN A 118 -10.96 -14.28 7.26
C ASN A 118 -12.02 -14.61 7.72
#